data_e0a2b514a67b3b47aeccb47a353d5346
#
_entry.id   e0a2b514a67b3b47aeccb47a353d5346
#
_cell.length_a   1.000
_cell.length_b   1.000
_cell.length_c   1.000
_cell.angle_alpha   90.00
_cell.angle_beta   90.00
_cell.angle_gamma   90.00
#
_symmetry.space_group_name_H-M   'P 1'
#
loop_
_entity.id
_entity.type
_entity.pdbx_description
1 polymer ?
#
loop_
_entity_poly.entity_id
_entity_poly.type
_entity_poly.pdbx_seq_one_letter_code
_entity_poly.pdbx_strand_id
1 'polypeptide(L)'
;MTWGVSGAYGKNRNDSAPVILRGRTSIASVAMTAPLLEEPAKLISIQVRFDALNTRNAWADGSSYDDQTRVFRVGLRGFTKDNDSASSAFISASFGLDALGAAGKSALYRSRYNAPADFTKLNVQLSHYQALGSV
;
A
#
# COMPACT_ATOMS: atom_id res chain seq x y z
N MET A 1 0.77 -10.97 -18.72
CA MET A 1 -0.21 -10.69 -17.65
C MET A 1 0.18 -11.49 -16.44
N THR A 2 0.39 -10.85 -15.32
CA THR A 2 0.71 -11.51 -14.04
C THR A 2 -0.34 -11.13 -13.00
N TRP A 3 -0.69 -12.10 -12.17
CA TRP A 3 -1.58 -11.88 -11.03
C TRP A 3 -0.93 -12.47 -9.79
N GLY A 4 -1.27 -11.93 -8.65
CA GLY A 4 -0.73 -12.39 -7.38
C GLY A 4 -1.72 -12.18 -6.25
N VAL A 5 -1.72 -13.13 -5.33
CA VAL A 5 -2.41 -13.04 -4.05
C VAL A 5 -1.35 -13.15 -2.97
N SER A 6 -1.40 -12.26 -2.01
CA SER A 6 -0.48 -12.29 -0.87
C SER A 6 -1.23 -12.06 0.43
N GLY A 7 -0.73 -12.65 1.49
CA GLY A 7 -1.22 -12.44 2.83
C GLY A 7 -0.06 -12.42 3.82
N ALA A 8 -0.16 -11.59 4.83
CA ALA A 8 0.79 -11.55 5.92
C ALA A 8 0.05 -11.43 7.25
N TYR A 9 0.60 -12.07 8.26
CA TYR A 9 0.10 -12.01 9.62
C TYR A 9 1.26 -11.75 10.57
N GLY A 10 1.10 -10.76 11.44
CA GLY A 10 2.09 -10.38 12.43
C GLY A 10 1.47 -10.22 13.81
N LYS A 11 2.18 -10.69 14.84
CA LYS A 11 1.95 -10.33 16.23
C LYS A 11 3.13 -9.52 16.72
N ASN A 12 2.85 -8.44 17.40
CA ASN A 12 3.85 -7.64 18.05
C ASN A 12 3.54 -7.54 19.56
N ARG A 13 4.55 -7.71 20.40
CA ARG A 13 4.45 -7.51 21.83
C ARG A 13 5.63 -6.63 22.26
N ASN A 14 5.32 -5.53 22.90
CA ASN A 14 6.31 -4.66 23.52
C ASN A 14 6.10 -4.68 25.02
N ASP A 15 7.04 -5.24 25.75
CA ASP A 15 7.02 -5.37 27.20
C ASP A 15 7.87 -4.29 27.89
N SER A 16 8.25 -3.22 27.18
CA SER A 16 8.98 -2.09 27.79
C SER A 16 8.09 -1.38 28.82
N ALA A 17 8.46 -1.45 30.07
CA ALA A 17 7.74 -0.77 31.15
C ALA A 17 7.72 0.76 30.89
N PRO A 18 6.61 1.47 31.21
CA PRO A 18 5.42 1.03 31.94
C PRO A 18 4.25 0.57 31.03
N VAL A 19 4.44 0.48 29.73
CA VAL A 19 3.33 0.24 28.78
C VAL A 19 3.50 -1.10 28.09
N ILE A 20 2.62 -2.05 28.40
CA ILE A 20 2.52 -3.30 27.65
C ILE A 20 1.59 -3.07 26.46
N LEU A 21 2.13 -3.14 25.26
CA LEU A 21 1.38 -3.05 24.01
C LEU A 21 1.36 -4.42 23.31
N ARG A 22 0.18 -4.94 23.06
CA ARG A 22 -0.02 -6.15 22.24
C ARG A 22 -0.66 -5.75 20.92
N GLY A 23 0.06 -5.97 19.83
CA GLY A 23 -0.41 -5.70 18.49
C GLY A 23 -0.66 -6.97 17.69
N ARG A 24 -1.70 -6.98 16.89
CA ARG A 24 -2.01 -8.01 15.90
C ARG A 24 -2.34 -7.32 14.57
N THR A 25 -1.62 -7.68 13.53
CA THR A 25 -1.86 -7.16 12.19
C THR A 25 -2.06 -8.32 11.22
N SER A 26 -3.09 -8.24 10.40
CA SER A 26 -3.31 -9.13 9.27
C SER A 26 -3.50 -8.32 8.00
N ILE A 27 -2.83 -8.73 6.93
CA ILE A 27 -2.89 -8.11 5.62
C ILE A 27 -3.25 -9.18 4.60
N ALA A 28 -4.23 -8.88 3.77
CA ALA A 28 -4.53 -9.66 2.56
C ALA A 28 -4.50 -8.72 1.37
N SER A 29 -3.85 -9.15 0.28
CA SER A 29 -3.71 -8.35 -0.94
C SER A 29 -3.96 -9.20 -2.16
N VAL A 30 -4.66 -8.62 -3.14
CA VAL A 30 -4.82 -9.15 -4.48
C VAL A 30 -4.31 -8.10 -5.45
N ALA A 31 -3.44 -8.50 -6.37
CA ALA A 31 -2.87 -7.60 -7.36
C ALA A 31 -2.88 -8.25 -8.75
N MET A 32 -3.08 -7.43 -9.76
CA MET A 32 -2.97 -7.79 -11.16
C MET A 32 -2.12 -6.74 -11.87
N THR A 33 -1.22 -7.19 -12.72
CA THR A 33 -0.41 -6.33 -13.59
C THR A 33 -0.52 -6.83 -15.02
N ALA A 34 -0.82 -5.92 -15.94
CA ALA A 34 -0.91 -6.20 -17.36
C ALA A 34 -0.03 -5.22 -18.15
N PRO A 35 0.79 -5.71 -19.09
CA PRO A 35 1.49 -4.83 -20.00
C PRO A 35 0.47 -4.21 -20.98
N LEU A 36 0.62 -2.91 -21.22
CA LEU A 36 -0.10 -2.15 -22.24
C LEU A 36 0.77 -1.95 -23.50
N LEU A 37 2.08 -1.81 -23.29
CA LEU A 37 3.09 -1.74 -24.30
C LEU A 37 4.32 -2.52 -23.83
N GLU A 38 4.84 -3.39 -24.67
CA GLU A 38 6.05 -4.17 -24.36
C GLU A 38 6.92 -4.22 -25.61
N GLU A 39 8.00 -3.45 -25.58
CA GLU A 39 9.03 -3.36 -26.61
C GLU A 39 10.41 -3.56 -25.94
N PRO A 40 11.47 -3.92 -26.68
CA PRO A 40 12.78 -4.18 -26.10
C PRO A 40 13.34 -3.05 -25.21
N ALA A 41 13.00 -1.80 -25.54
CA ALA A 41 13.48 -0.61 -24.84
C ALA A 41 12.39 0.16 -24.10
N LYS A 42 11.13 -0.27 -24.15
CA LYS A 42 9.99 0.44 -23.56
C LYS A 42 8.99 -0.54 -22.96
N LEU A 43 8.54 -0.25 -21.77
CA LEU A 43 7.48 -0.98 -21.10
C LEU A 43 6.48 -0.01 -20.52
N ILE A 44 5.19 -0.21 -20.80
CA ILE A 44 4.11 0.46 -20.09
C ILE A 44 3.20 -0.63 -19.53
N SER A 45 2.91 -0.56 -18.25
CA SER A 45 2.04 -1.52 -17.57
C SER A 45 1.03 -0.82 -16.68
N ILE A 46 -0.15 -1.41 -16.59
CA ILE A 46 -1.17 -1.06 -15.61
C ILE A 46 -1.14 -2.04 -14.46
N GLN A 47 -1.28 -1.54 -13.26
CA GLN A 47 -1.41 -2.33 -12.05
C GLN A 47 -2.72 -1.98 -11.34
N VAL A 48 -3.46 -3.00 -10.94
CA VAL A 48 -4.63 -2.88 -10.07
C VAL A 48 -4.36 -3.70 -8.83
N ARG A 49 -4.63 -3.13 -7.65
CA ARG A 49 -4.41 -3.79 -6.37
C ARG A 49 -5.52 -3.46 -5.38
N PHE A 50 -5.95 -4.47 -4.66
CA PHE A 50 -6.82 -4.34 -3.50
C PHE A 50 -6.09 -4.84 -2.25
N ASP A 51 -6.11 -4.04 -1.19
CA ASP A 51 -5.52 -4.38 0.11
C ASP A 51 -6.57 -4.32 1.21
N ALA A 52 -6.61 -5.36 2.02
CA ALA A 52 -7.36 -5.42 3.26
C ALA A 52 -6.38 -5.50 4.44
N LEU A 53 -6.40 -4.50 5.30
CA LEU A 53 -5.56 -4.40 6.48
C LEU A 53 -6.46 -4.40 7.72
N ASN A 54 -6.20 -5.30 8.65
CA ASN A 54 -6.82 -5.30 9.98
C ASN A 54 -5.70 -5.19 11.02
N THR A 55 -5.79 -4.20 11.88
CA THR A 55 -4.84 -3.97 12.97
C THR A 55 -5.59 -3.82 14.27
N ARG A 56 -5.27 -4.63 15.25
CA ARG A 56 -5.77 -4.52 16.62
C ARG A 56 -4.62 -4.30 17.58
N ASN A 57 -4.70 -3.24 18.34
CA ASN A 57 -3.75 -2.93 19.41
C ASN A 57 -4.47 -2.89 20.75
N ALA A 58 -3.91 -3.55 21.76
CA ALA A 58 -4.42 -3.56 23.11
C ALA A 58 -3.33 -3.06 24.06
N TRP A 59 -3.72 -2.16 24.94
CA TRP A 59 -2.86 -1.56 25.97
C TRP A 59 -3.04 -2.28 27.31
N ALA A 60 -2.10 -2.11 28.22
CA ALA A 60 -2.15 -2.72 29.55
C ALA A 60 -3.31 -2.21 30.42
N ASP A 61 -3.80 -1.00 30.16
CA ASP A 61 -4.95 -0.38 30.84
C ASP A 61 -6.31 -0.95 30.42
N GLY A 62 -6.31 -1.95 29.51
CA GLY A 62 -7.52 -2.56 28.97
C GLY A 62 -8.11 -1.83 27.75
N SER A 63 -7.58 -0.67 27.38
CA SER A 63 -7.99 -0.01 26.15
C SER A 63 -7.53 -0.79 24.90
N SER A 64 -8.34 -0.79 23.86
CA SER A 64 -8.00 -1.43 22.60
C SER A 64 -8.46 -0.61 21.40
N TYR A 65 -7.67 -0.64 20.34
CA TYR A 65 -7.99 -0.01 19.06
C TYR A 65 -8.07 -1.08 17.98
N ASP A 66 -9.10 -0.99 17.15
CA ASP A 66 -9.34 -1.90 16.02
C ASP A 66 -9.46 -1.06 14.74
N ASP A 67 -8.42 -1.07 13.92
CA ASP A 67 -8.37 -0.36 12.66
C ASP A 67 -8.53 -1.36 11.50
N GLN A 68 -9.55 -1.16 10.70
CA GLN A 68 -9.84 -1.97 9.52
C GLN A 68 -9.86 -1.06 8.30
N THR A 69 -8.86 -1.24 7.43
CA THR A 69 -8.68 -0.40 6.25
C THR A 69 -8.80 -1.25 4.99
N ARG A 70 -9.52 -0.72 4.01
CA ARG A 70 -9.68 -1.30 2.67
C ARG A 70 -9.22 -0.27 1.66
N VAL A 71 -8.30 -0.66 0.80
CA VAL A 71 -7.72 0.28 -0.17
C VAL A 71 -7.71 -0.36 -1.55
N PHE A 72 -8.31 0.33 -2.50
CA PHE A 72 -8.20 0.02 -3.91
C PHE A 72 -7.16 0.95 -4.54
N ARG A 73 -6.26 0.40 -5.35
CA ARG A 73 -5.21 1.15 -6.05
C ARG A 73 -5.20 0.83 -7.52
N VAL A 74 -5.03 1.88 -8.31
CA VAL A 74 -4.74 1.77 -9.74
C VAL A 74 -3.45 2.53 -10.01
N GLY A 75 -2.54 1.92 -10.75
CA GLY A 75 -1.25 2.53 -11.08
C GLY A 75 -0.87 2.29 -12.53
N LEU A 76 -0.13 3.23 -13.08
CA LEU A 76 0.52 3.17 -14.37
C LEU A 76 2.02 3.26 -14.16
N ARG A 77 2.76 2.32 -14.72
CA ARG A 77 4.22 2.31 -14.72
C ARG A 77 4.72 2.38 -16.14
N GLY A 78 5.60 3.35 -16.41
CA GLY A 78 6.37 3.47 -17.62
C GLY A 78 7.85 3.23 -17.36
N PHE A 79 8.53 2.58 -18.27
CA PHE A 79 9.97 2.40 -18.28
C PHE A 79 10.49 2.55 -19.70
N THR A 80 11.58 3.31 -19.85
CA THR A 80 12.33 3.39 -21.10
C THR A 80 13.80 3.21 -20.82
N LYS A 81 14.51 2.54 -21.73
CA LYS A 81 15.94 2.34 -21.66
C LYS A 81 16.56 2.64 -23.01
N ASP A 82 17.66 3.37 -23.01
CA ASP A 82 18.55 3.60 -24.12
C ASP A 82 19.96 3.09 -23.77
N ASN A 83 20.94 3.23 -24.66
CA ASN A 83 22.30 2.72 -24.45
C ASN A 83 22.92 3.30 -23.17
N ASP A 84 22.75 4.60 -22.93
CA ASP A 84 23.41 5.32 -21.83
C ASP A 84 22.42 5.93 -20.82
N SER A 85 21.14 5.67 -20.99
CA SER A 85 20.11 6.23 -20.09
C SER A 85 18.96 5.27 -19.81
N ALA A 86 18.35 5.44 -18.66
CA ALA A 86 17.11 4.76 -18.30
C ALA A 86 16.18 5.72 -17.55
N SER A 87 14.91 5.69 -17.89
CA SER A 87 13.89 6.48 -17.22
C SER A 87 12.75 5.60 -16.75
N SER A 88 12.22 5.88 -15.58
CA SER A 88 11.00 5.25 -15.12
C SER A 88 10.04 6.28 -14.52
N ALA A 89 8.76 6.05 -14.74
CA ALA A 89 7.68 6.81 -14.15
C ALA A 89 6.67 5.87 -13.54
N PHE A 90 6.15 6.23 -12.37
CA PHE A 90 5.05 5.51 -11.73
C PHE A 90 4.06 6.53 -11.20
N ILE A 91 2.79 6.39 -11.61
CA ILE A 91 1.68 7.20 -11.12
C ILE A 91 0.65 6.24 -10.55
N SER A 92 0.16 6.49 -9.35
CA SER A 92 -0.89 5.66 -8.75
C SER A 92 -1.90 6.48 -7.97
N ALA A 93 -3.17 6.14 -8.14
CA ALA A 93 -4.28 6.60 -7.32
C ALA A 93 -4.68 5.50 -6.32
N SER A 94 -4.92 5.89 -5.07
CA SER A 94 -5.38 5.02 -4.00
C SER A 94 -6.69 5.56 -3.45
N PHE A 95 -7.66 4.68 -3.29
CA PHE A 95 -8.99 5.00 -2.79
C PHE A 95 -9.25 4.17 -1.54
N GLY A 96 -9.42 4.83 -0.41
CA GLY A 96 -9.93 4.22 0.80
C GLY A 96 -11.42 3.92 0.63
N LEU A 97 -11.84 2.74 1.05
CA LEU A 97 -13.22 2.29 0.94
C LEU A 97 -13.83 2.16 2.34
N ASP A 98 -14.97 2.81 2.57
CA ASP A 98 -15.81 2.63 3.76
C ASP A 98 -16.80 1.46 3.54
N ALA A 99 -16.26 0.31 3.13
CA ALA A 99 -17.00 -0.89 2.78
C ALA A 99 -16.21 -2.16 3.12
N LEU A 100 -16.79 -3.33 2.92
CA LEU A 100 -16.15 -4.64 3.11
C LEU A 100 -15.56 -4.83 4.52
N GLY A 101 -16.27 -4.33 5.53
CA GLY A 101 -15.85 -4.40 6.92
C GLY A 101 -14.77 -3.38 7.29
N ALA A 102 -14.57 -2.31 6.51
CA ALA A 102 -13.79 -1.17 6.96
C ALA A 102 -14.43 -0.55 8.20
N ALA A 103 -13.63 -0.09 9.14
CA ALA A 103 -14.15 0.55 10.34
C ALA A 103 -14.78 1.91 9.96
N GLY A 104 -16.12 2.00 9.98
CA GLY A 104 -16.90 3.22 9.64
C GLY A 104 -16.58 4.42 10.54
N LYS A 105 -16.98 5.64 10.15
CA LYS A 105 -16.68 6.92 10.85
C LYS A 105 -17.06 6.93 12.32
N SER A 106 -18.03 6.12 12.73
CA SER A 106 -18.58 6.04 14.09
C SER A 106 -17.99 4.94 14.98
N ALA A 107 -16.97 4.21 14.53
CA ALA A 107 -16.37 3.14 15.33
C ALA A 107 -15.64 3.72 16.54
N LEU A 108 -16.09 3.36 17.73
CA LEU A 108 -15.62 3.89 19.03
C LEU A 108 -14.18 3.52 19.39
N TYR A 109 -13.59 2.54 18.71
CA TYR A 109 -12.28 1.98 19.04
C TYR A 109 -11.29 2.13 17.87
N ARG A 110 -11.10 3.35 17.37
CA ARG A 110 -10.10 3.67 16.35
C ARG A 110 -8.87 4.33 16.93
N SER A 111 -7.73 4.07 16.33
CA SER A 111 -6.47 4.76 16.66
C SER A 111 -6.54 6.26 16.36
N ARG A 112 -7.42 6.68 15.44
CA ARG A 112 -7.65 8.09 15.10
C ARG A 112 -9.14 8.41 15.18
N TYR A 113 -9.49 9.29 16.11
CA TYR A 113 -10.84 9.82 16.21
C TYR A 113 -11.23 10.56 14.93
N ASN A 114 -12.41 10.23 14.39
CA ASN A 114 -13.00 10.90 13.23
C ASN A 114 -12.20 10.81 11.91
N ALA A 115 -11.25 9.86 11.77
CA ALA A 115 -10.57 9.65 10.50
C ALA A 115 -11.49 8.90 9.52
N PRO A 116 -11.80 9.46 8.35
CA PRO A 116 -12.62 8.78 7.36
C PRO A 116 -11.87 7.56 6.79
N ALA A 117 -12.58 6.46 6.54
CA ALA A 117 -12.03 5.33 5.79
C ALA A 117 -11.97 5.65 4.29
N ASP A 118 -12.81 6.58 3.84
CA ASP A 118 -12.86 7.12 2.49
C ASP A 118 -11.79 8.22 2.33
N PHE A 119 -10.77 7.94 1.57
CA PHE A 119 -9.74 8.90 1.19
C PHE A 119 -9.30 8.68 -0.26
N THR A 120 -8.79 9.72 -0.87
CA THR A 120 -8.11 9.63 -2.17
C THR A 120 -6.69 10.11 -2.00
N LYS A 121 -5.73 9.34 -2.53
CA LYS A 121 -4.30 9.68 -2.51
C LYS A 121 -3.71 9.46 -3.89
N LEU A 122 -2.99 10.44 -4.39
CA LEU A 122 -2.18 10.36 -5.60
C LEU A 122 -0.71 10.26 -5.23
N ASN A 123 0.00 9.33 -5.86
CA ASN A 123 1.46 9.22 -5.76
C ASN A 123 2.04 9.31 -7.17
N VAL A 124 3.13 10.08 -7.29
CA VAL A 124 3.93 10.18 -8.51
C VAL A 124 5.38 9.93 -8.12
N GLN A 125 6.03 9.06 -8.87
CA GLN A 125 7.45 8.77 -8.73
C GLN A 125 8.10 8.81 -10.10
N LEU A 126 9.18 9.57 -10.23
CA LEU A 126 9.99 9.69 -11.43
C LEU A 126 11.42 9.34 -11.08
N SER A 127 12.07 8.61 -11.96
CA SER A 127 13.49 8.28 -11.84
C SER A 127 14.14 8.35 -13.20
N HIS A 128 15.33 8.96 -13.26
CA HIS A 128 16.16 9.02 -14.46
C HIS A 128 17.59 8.69 -14.08
N TYR A 129 18.20 7.83 -14.87
CA TYR A 129 19.60 7.48 -14.79
C TYR A 129 20.28 7.82 -16.13
N GLN A 130 21.44 8.41 -16.08
CA GLN A 130 22.28 8.64 -17.26
C GLN A 130 23.74 8.30 -16.94
N ALA A 131 24.35 7.47 -17.77
CA ALA A 131 25.78 7.23 -17.70
C ALA A 131 26.51 8.45 -18.26
N LEU A 132 27.34 9.05 -17.42
CA LEU A 132 28.28 10.10 -17.88
C LEU A 132 29.49 9.38 -18.38
N GLY A 133 29.80 9.52 -19.70
CA GLY A 133 30.98 8.90 -20.30
C GLY A 133 32.24 9.27 -19.52
N SER A 134 33.13 8.31 -19.33
CA SER A 134 34.47 8.59 -18.82
C SER A 134 35.22 9.48 -19.84
N VAL A 135 35.64 10.65 -19.40
CA VAL A 135 36.58 11.51 -20.14
C VAL A 135 37.92 10.80 -20.27
#